data_241c69de4018c7641a7a06d65f9ba3dc
#
_entry.id   241c69de4018c7641a7a06d65f9ba3dc
#
_cell.length_a   1.000
_cell.length_b   1.000
_cell.length_c   1.000
_cell.angle_alpha   90.00
_cell.angle_beta   90.00
_cell.angle_gamma   90.00
#
_symmetry.space_group_name_H-M   'P 1'
#
loop_
_entity.id
_entity.type
_entity.pdbx_description
1 polymer ?
#
loop_
_entity_poly.entity_id
_entity_poly.type
_entity_poly.pdbx_seq_one_letter_code
_entity_poly.pdbx_strand_id
1 'polypeptide(L)'
;FAEILKYHGFGFPGGVAHAFKVMQRAFPLLDGGNPPERRELSMDTAFPGPGGRDAFEMVTRMVTAGRYNVDLALAGDDVLSSPKGRYLFRFHYRGKTIDLTLRPGLVRDEFIALAAKENRTAAEEERLVWLKNDMAQRLLSKSASEVYDAKIL
;
A
#
# COMPACT_ATOMS: atom_id res chain seq x y z
N PHE A 1 12.21 -4.04 -2.39
CA PHE A 1 11.65 -3.85 -1.04
C PHE A 1 12.69 -3.31 -0.05
N ALA A 2 13.84 -3.95 0.09
CA ALA A 2 14.84 -3.59 1.10
C ALA A 2 15.30 -2.12 1.00
N GLU A 3 15.50 -1.59 -0.20
CA GLU A 3 15.90 -0.19 -0.39
C GLU A 3 14.78 0.80 0.01
N ILE A 4 13.53 0.45 -0.27
CA ILE A 4 12.38 1.26 0.16
C ILE A 4 12.26 1.25 1.68
N LEU A 5 12.47 0.10 2.31
CA LEU A 5 12.44 -0.02 3.77
C LEU A 5 13.53 0.79 4.45
N LYS A 6 14.74 0.85 3.88
CA LYS A 6 15.82 1.73 4.36
C LYS A 6 15.43 3.22 4.26
N TYR A 7 14.80 3.60 3.16
CA TYR A 7 14.34 4.98 2.95
C TYR A 7 13.29 5.39 3.98
N HIS A 8 12.30 4.52 4.22
CA HIS A 8 11.21 4.78 5.17
C HIS A 8 11.66 4.65 6.63
N GLY A 9 12.58 3.73 6.91
CA GLY A 9 12.87 3.25 8.26
C GLY A 9 12.07 1.98 8.60
N PHE A 10 12.45 1.31 9.68
CA PHE A 10 11.98 -0.05 9.99
C PHE A 10 10.66 -0.11 10.78
N GLY A 11 10.03 1.04 11.07
CA GLY A 11 8.84 1.12 11.93
C GLY A 11 7.54 0.62 11.30
N PHE A 12 7.40 0.68 9.96
CA PHE A 12 6.16 0.33 9.26
C PHE A 12 6.41 -0.58 8.04
N PRO A 13 7.03 -1.75 8.22
CA PRO A 13 7.40 -2.64 7.11
C PRO A 13 6.17 -3.15 6.33
N GLY A 14 5.02 -3.27 6.98
CA GLY A 14 3.77 -3.68 6.34
C GLY A 14 3.28 -2.70 5.29
N GLY A 15 3.24 -1.40 5.60
CA GLY A 15 2.86 -0.35 4.65
C GLY A 15 3.79 -0.28 3.45
N VAL A 16 5.10 -0.44 3.68
CA VAL A 16 6.10 -0.53 2.60
C VAL A 16 5.87 -1.77 1.73
N ALA A 17 5.59 -2.94 2.34
CA ALA A 17 5.31 -4.17 1.60
C ALA A 17 4.03 -4.06 0.76
N HIS A 18 2.96 -3.43 1.28
CA HIS A 18 1.76 -3.14 0.52
C HIS A 18 2.07 -2.31 -0.73
N ALA A 19 2.72 -1.17 -0.57
CA ALA A 19 3.06 -0.30 -1.69
C ALA A 19 3.98 -0.97 -2.72
N PHE A 20 4.94 -1.77 -2.26
CA PHE A 20 5.81 -2.57 -3.12
C PHE A 20 4.99 -3.54 -3.99
N LYS A 21 4.05 -4.28 -3.39
CA LYS A 21 3.17 -5.20 -4.12
C LYS A 21 2.18 -4.49 -5.05
N VAL A 22 1.68 -3.33 -4.65
CA VAL A 22 0.83 -2.47 -5.48
C VAL A 22 1.59 -2.05 -6.75
N MET A 23 2.82 -1.55 -6.62
CA MET A 23 3.64 -1.16 -7.77
C MET A 23 4.02 -2.35 -8.64
N GLN A 24 4.42 -3.50 -8.04
CA GLN A 24 4.69 -4.73 -8.78
C GLN A 24 3.49 -5.19 -9.61
N ARG A 25 2.26 -5.00 -9.10
CA ARG A 25 1.04 -5.39 -9.80
C ARG A 25 0.64 -4.41 -10.89
N ALA A 26 0.75 -3.10 -10.61
CA ALA A 26 0.28 -2.04 -11.49
C ALA A 26 1.21 -1.75 -12.67
N PHE A 27 2.52 -1.65 -12.44
CA PHE A 27 3.46 -1.13 -13.43
C PHE A 27 3.47 -1.90 -14.75
N PRO A 28 3.46 -3.24 -14.77
CA PRO A 28 3.37 -3.99 -16.03
C PRO A 28 2.09 -3.74 -16.84
N LEU A 29 1.01 -3.29 -16.16
CA LEU A 29 -0.28 -3.03 -16.78
C LEU A 29 -0.42 -1.61 -17.34
N LEU A 30 0.42 -0.69 -16.86
CA LEU A 30 0.32 0.73 -17.20
C LEU A 30 0.90 1.05 -18.57
N ASP A 31 2.04 0.46 -18.94
CA ASP A 31 2.79 0.82 -20.15
C ASP A 31 3.22 -0.39 -20.99
N GLY A 32 2.28 -1.33 -21.22
CA GLY A 32 2.51 -2.47 -22.11
C GLY A 32 3.68 -3.37 -21.71
N GLY A 33 3.95 -3.49 -20.42
CA GLY A 33 5.06 -4.28 -19.87
C GLY A 33 6.36 -3.50 -19.67
N ASN A 34 6.46 -2.27 -20.19
CA ASN A 34 7.59 -1.38 -19.93
C ASN A 34 7.45 -0.72 -18.54
N PRO A 35 8.57 -0.32 -17.91
CA PRO A 35 8.51 0.53 -16.73
C PRO A 35 7.81 1.87 -17.08
N PRO A 36 6.79 2.29 -16.32
CA PRO A 36 6.12 3.54 -16.60
C PRO A 36 7.04 4.73 -16.32
N GLU A 37 6.86 5.82 -17.09
CA GLU A 37 7.57 7.09 -16.83
C GLU A 37 7.11 7.66 -15.47
N ARG A 38 8.01 7.68 -14.51
CA ARG A 38 7.69 8.00 -13.11
C ARG A 38 7.05 9.38 -12.92
N ARG A 39 7.38 10.36 -13.76
CA ARG A 39 6.86 11.73 -13.66
C ARG A 39 5.42 11.88 -14.19
N GLU A 40 4.96 10.90 -14.95
CA GLU A 40 3.60 10.86 -15.50
C GLU A 40 2.62 10.05 -14.65
N LEU A 41 3.13 9.38 -13.60
CA LEU A 41 2.30 8.66 -12.64
C LEU A 41 1.65 9.62 -11.63
N SER A 42 0.37 9.43 -11.37
CA SER A 42 -0.32 10.01 -10.21
C SER A 42 -1.17 8.96 -9.51
N MET A 43 -1.57 9.25 -8.27
CA MET A 43 -2.32 8.31 -7.45
C MET A 43 -3.36 9.03 -6.59
N ASP A 44 -4.57 8.44 -6.55
CA ASP A 44 -5.54 8.64 -5.49
C ASP A 44 -5.60 7.35 -4.66
N THR A 45 -5.67 7.48 -3.34
CA THR A 45 -5.73 6.31 -2.46
C THR A 45 -6.58 6.54 -1.24
N ALA A 46 -7.28 5.50 -0.79
CA ALA A 46 -7.97 5.45 0.50
C ALA A 46 -7.07 4.92 1.64
N PHE A 47 -5.77 4.73 1.37
CA PHE A 47 -4.80 4.19 2.32
C PHE A 47 -3.86 5.28 2.84
N PRO A 48 -4.00 5.75 4.10
CA PRO A 48 -3.21 6.85 4.65
C PRO A 48 -1.88 6.39 5.30
N GLY A 49 -1.47 5.14 5.12
CA GLY A 49 -0.31 4.57 5.80
C GLY A 49 1.02 5.23 5.41
N PRO A 50 1.86 5.63 6.39
CA PRO A 50 3.10 6.37 6.12
C PRO A 50 4.14 5.54 5.35
N GLY A 51 4.21 4.23 5.59
CA GLY A 51 5.11 3.35 4.84
C GLY A 51 4.76 3.25 3.37
N GLY A 52 3.47 3.26 3.05
CA GLY A 52 3.00 3.32 1.66
C GLY A 52 3.36 4.65 0.99
N ARG A 53 3.09 5.75 1.68
CA ARG A 53 3.40 7.10 1.19
C ARG A 53 4.88 7.24 0.83
N ASP A 54 5.77 6.84 1.73
CA ASP A 54 7.22 6.95 1.51
C ASP A 54 7.70 5.99 0.41
N ALA A 55 7.12 4.81 0.29
CA ALA A 55 7.43 3.87 -0.79
C ALA A 55 7.06 4.45 -2.17
N PHE A 56 5.88 5.03 -2.31
CA PHE A 56 5.47 5.69 -3.55
C PHE A 56 6.35 6.92 -3.84
N GLU A 57 6.72 7.71 -2.81
CA GLU A 57 7.63 8.84 -2.98
C GLU A 57 8.99 8.40 -3.50
N MET A 58 9.61 7.42 -2.87
CA MET A 58 10.93 6.95 -3.27
C MET A 58 10.98 6.50 -4.73
N VAL A 59 9.96 5.78 -5.19
CA VAL A 59 9.94 5.22 -6.55
C VAL A 59 9.50 6.26 -7.58
N THR A 60 8.52 7.09 -7.26
CA THR A 60 7.84 7.94 -8.26
C THR A 60 7.95 9.44 -8.01
N ARG A 61 8.35 9.85 -6.80
CA ARG A 61 8.37 11.25 -6.33
C ARG A 61 6.99 11.95 -6.42
N MET A 62 5.92 11.17 -6.40
CA MET A 62 4.58 11.72 -6.60
C MET A 62 4.09 12.55 -5.41
N VAL A 63 4.58 12.29 -4.20
CA VAL A 63 4.20 13.07 -3.01
C VAL A 63 4.79 14.47 -3.09
N THR A 64 6.10 14.58 -3.24
CA THR A 64 6.80 15.88 -3.38
C THR A 64 6.31 16.68 -4.60
N ALA A 65 5.98 16.00 -5.70
CA ALA A 65 5.51 16.62 -6.94
C ALA A 65 4.00 16.94 -6.96
N GLY A 66 3.27 16.71 -5.84
CA GLY A 66 1.83 17.01 -5.75
C GLY A 66 0.93 16.12 -6.62
N ARG A 67 1.35 14.87 -6.87
CA ARG A 67 0.62 13.88 -7.69
C ARG A 67 0.12 12.69 -6.86
N TYR A 68 0.14 12.81 -5.55
CA TYR A 68 -0.34 11.80 -4.58
C TYR A 68 -1.43 12.42 -3.72
N ASN A 69 -2.61 11.85 -3.76
CA ASN A 69 -3.78 12.32 -3.02
C ASN A 69 -4.34 11.21 -2.13
N VAL A 70 -4.59 11.53 -0.86
CA VAL A 70 -5.27 10.62 0.08
C VAL A 70 -6.71 11.09 0.23
N ASP A 71 -7.64 10.24 -0.22
CA ASP A 71 -9.07 10.45 -0.09
C ASP A 71 -9.72 9.20 0.55
N LEU A 72 -10.07 9.30 1.82
CA LEU A 72 -10.67 8.18 2.56
C LEU A 72 -12.06 7.79 2.05
N ALA A 73 -12.75 8.71 1.35
CA ALA A 73 -14.05 8.45 0.76
C ALA A 73 -13.98 7.77 -0.62
N LEU A 74 -12.78 7.60 -1.17
CA LEU A 74 -12.58 6.99 -2.50
C LEU A 74 -13.06 5.54 -2.57
N ALA A 75 -13.00 4.80 -1.47
CA ALA A 75 -13.33 3.38 -1.41
C ALA A 75 -14.65 3.13 -0.68
N GLY A 76 -15.51 2.28 -1.26
CA GLY A 76 -16.74 1.79 -0.63
C GLY A 76 -16.49 0.66 0.37
N ASP A 77 -17.59 0.16 0.97
CA ASP A 77 -17.57 -0.89 1.99
C ASP A 77 -17.17 -2.28 1.47
N ASP A 78 -17.17 -2.46 0.17
CA ASP A 78 -16.69 -3.65 -0.53
C ASP A 78 -15.15 -3.78 -0.54
N VAL A 79 -14.42 -2.71 -0.23
CA VAL A 79 -12.96 -2.70 -0.13
C VAL A 79 -12.52 -2.99 1.29
N LEU A 80 -11.52 -3.87 1.46
CA LEU A 80 -10.99 -4.26 2.77
C LEU A 80 -10.44 -3.07 3.55
N SER A 81 -10.79 -3.04 4.85
CA SER A 81 -10.35 -1.99 5.78
C SER A 81 -8.87 -2.08 6.11
N SER A 82 -8.23 -0.93 6.21
CA SER A 82 -6.95 -0.73 6.88
C SER A 82 -7.19 -0.04 8.24
N PRO A 83 -6.20 0.12 9.12
CA PRO A 83 -6.42 0.72 10.45
C PRO A 83 -7.08 2.11 10.45
N LYS A 84 -6.86 2.92 9.42
CA LYS A 84 -7.38 4.30 9.31
C LYS A 84 -8.01 4.62 7.96
N GLY A 85 -8.27 3.62 7.13
CA GLY A 85 -8.82 3.78 5.78
C GLY A 85 -9.08 2.44 5.13
N ARG A 86 -8.86 2.34 3.81
CA ARG A 86 -9.09 1.11 3.06
C ARG A 86 -7.93 0.82 2.11
N TYR A 87 -7.75 -0.44 1.74
CA TYR A 87 -6.69 -0.87 0.83
C TYR A 87 -7.12 -0.70 -0.63
N LEU A 88 -7.28 0.56 -1.06
CA LEU A 88 -7.51 0.96 -2.44
C LEU A 88 -6.41 1.92 -2.89
N PHE A 89 -5.82 1.61 -4.05
CA PHE A 89 -4.80 2.42 -4.71
C PHE A 89 -5.16 2.59 -6.17
N ARG A 90 -5.40 3.82 -6.61
CA ARG A 90 -5.79 4.17 -7.98
C ARG A 90 -4.67 4.89 -8.68
N PHE A 91 -4.00 4.22 -9.60
CA PHE A 91 -3.01 4.85 -10.48
C PHE A 91 -3.65 5.48 -11.70
N HIS A 92 -3.12 6.65 -12.08
CA HIS A 92 -3.38 7.29 -13.37
C HIS A 92 -2.09 7.40 -14.15
N TYR A 93 -2.13 7.07 -15.44
CA TYR A 93 -0.98 7.09 -16.33
C TYR A 93 -1.43 7.22 -17.79
N ARG A 94 -1.10 8.33 -18.47
CA ARG A 94 -1.39 8.55 -19.91
C ARG A 94 -2.82 8.20 -20.30
N GLY A 95 -3.81 8.68 -19.57
CA GLY A 95 -5.23 8.41 -19.82
C GLY A 95 -5.74 7.03 -19.36
N LYS A 96 -4.87 6.16 -18.85
CA LYS A 96 -5.24 4.88 -18.25
C LYS A 96 -5.42 5.05 -16.74
N THR A 97 -6.44 4.42 -16.19
CA THR A 97 -6.70 4.36 -14.75
C THR A 97 -6.81 2.90 -14.31
N ILE A 98 -6.11 2.54 -13.22
CA ILE A 98 -6.12 1.18 -12.66
C ILE A 98 -6.37 1.25 -11.16
N ASP A 99 -7.38 0.53 -10.68
CA ASP A 99 -7.63 0.28 -9.26
C ASP A 99 -6.93 -0.99 -8.81
N LEU A 100 -6.20 -0.91 -7.71
CA LEU A 100 -5.60 -2.02 -7.00
C LEU A 100 -6.30 -2.17 -5.66
N THR A 101 -6.89 -3.34 -5.39
CA THR A 101 -7.55 -3.67 -4.13
C THR A 101 -6.94 -4.91 -3.51
N LEU A 102 -6.75 -4.90 -2.19
CA LEU A 102 -6.16 -6.02 -1.45
C LEU A 102 -7.08 -7.23 -1.50
N ARG A 103 -6.52 -8.41 -1.80
CA ARG A 103 -7.22 -9.69 -1.69
C ARG A 103 -7.43 -10.10 -0.22
N PRO A 104 -8.52 -10.81 0.10
CA PRO A 104 -8.81 -11.25 1.46
C PRO A 104 -7.79 -12.26 1.99
N GLY A 105 -7.69 -12.37 3.31
CA GLY A 105 -6.91 -13.39 4.00
C GLY A 105 -5.41 -13.06 4.18
N LEU A 106 -4.94 -11.88 3.78
CA LEU A 106 -3.53 -11.49 3.84
C LEU A 106 -3.19 -10.64 5.06
N VAL A 107 -4.13 -9.87 5.56
CA VAL A 107 -3.97 -9.02 6.74
C VAL A 107 -4.83 -9.58 7.87
N ARG A 108 -4.23 -9.76 9.04
CA ARG A 108 -4.95 -10.26 10.22
C ARG A 108 -5.88 -9.19 10.79
N ASP A 109 -7.09 -9.59 11.16
CA ASP A 109 -8.05 -8.70 11.85
C ASP A 109 -7.45 -8.15 13.16
N GLU A 110 -6.65 -8.97 13.87
CA GLU A 110 -5.91 -8.56 15.05
C GLU A 110 -5.01 -7.33 14.78
N PHE A 111 -4.32 -7.31 13.63
CA PHE A 111 -3.50 -6.16 13.25
C PHE A 111 -4.35 -4.90 13.07
N ILE A 112 -5.47 -5.00 12.35
CA ILE A 112 -6.37 -3.87 12.11
C ILE A 112 -6.87 -3.30 13.44
N ALA A 113 -7.36 -4.15 14.33
CA ALA A 113 -7.90 -3.76 15.63
C ALA A 113 -6.83 -3.12 16.54
N LEU A 114 -5.64 -3.77 16.63
CA LEU A 114 -4.58 -3.31 17.51
C LEU A 114 -3.91 -2.02 16.99
N ALA A 115 -3.72 -1.90 15.69
CA ALA A 115 -3.17 -0.69 15.08
C ALA A 115 -4.10 0.54 15.19
N ALA A 116 -5.42 0.30 15.21
CA ALA A 116 -6.42 1.35 15.42
C ALA A 116 -6.61 1.72 16.90
N LYS A 117 -6.18 0.87 17.84
CA LYS A 117 -6.34 1.09 19.29
C LYS A 117 -5.46 2.25 19.76
N GLU A 118 -6.07 3.17 20.50
CA GLU A 118 -5.37 4.23 21.24
C GLU A 118 -4.89 3.70 22.61
N ASN A 119 -3.85 4.33 23.17
CA ASN A 119 -3.33 4.01 24.51
C ASN A 119 -2.99 2.53 24.73
N ARG A 120 -2.24 1.96 23.77
CA ARG A 120 -1.77 0.59 23.88
C ARG A 120 -0.82 0.38 25.05
N THR A 121 -0.91 -0.80 25.70
CA THR A 121 0.05 -1.24 26.69
C THR A 121 1.40 -1.58 26.05
N ALA A 122 2.47 -1.74 26.87
CA ALA A 122 3.78 -2.17 26.37
C ALA A 122 3.71 -3.52 25.67
N ALA A 123 2.96 -4.48 26.21
CA ALA A 123 2.76 -5.80 25.61
C ALA A 123 2.02 -5.71 24.25
N GLU A 124 1.03 -4.82 24.15
CA GLU A 124 0.32 -4.57 22.90
C GLU A 124 1.21 -3.91 21.84
N GLU A 125 2.11 -3.01 22.24
CA GLU A 125 3.10 -2.41 21.33
C GLU A 125 4.08 -3.48 20.79
N GLU A 126 4.57 -4.38 21.63
CA GLU A 126 5.41 -5.51 21.20
C GLU A 126 4.65 -6.43 20.23
N ARG A 127 3.40 -6.74 20.55
CA ARG A 127 2.55 -7.55 19.66
C ARG A 127 2.32 -6.87 18.32
N LEU A 128 2.11 -5.56 18.31
CA LEU A 128 1.93 -4.79 17.09
C LEU A 128 3.18 -4.80 16.22
N VAL A 129 4.38 -4.69 16.80
CA VAL A 129 5.65 -4.83 16.05
C VAL A 129 5.72 -6.20 15.36
N TRP A 130 5.39 -7.28 16.08
CA TRP A 130 5.35 -8.61 15.50
C TRP A 130 4.34 -8.71 14.35
N LEU A 131 3.13 -8.18 14.53
CA LEU A 131 2.07 -8.19 13.51
C LEU A 131 2.46 -7.42 12.25
N LYS A 132 3.16 -6.30 12.38
CA LYS A 132 3.69 -5.51 11.24
C LYS A 132 4.71 -6.31 10.42
N ASN A 133 5.61 -7.02 11.09
CA ASN A 133 6.60 -7.86 10.42
C ASN A 133 5.96 -9.11 9.79
N ASP A 134 5.04 -9.76 10.49
CA ASP A 134 4.25 -10.90 9.97
C ASP A 134 3.49 -10.50 8.69
N MET A 135 2.84 -9.35 8.70
CA MET A 135 2.14 -8.83 7.53
C MET A 135 3.09 -8.61 6.34
N ALA A 136 4.23 -7.97 6.56
CA ALA A 136 5.22 -7.75 5.51
C ALA A 136 5.70 -9.09 4.91
N GLN A 137 6.02 -10.08 5.74
CA GLN A 137 6.44 -11.40 5.28
C GLN A 137 5.36 -12.13 4.50
N ARG A 138 4.10 -12.07 4.94
CA ARG A 138 2.96 -12.66 4.22
C ARG A 138 2.81 -12.07 2.82
N LEU A 139 2.86 -10.76 2.70
CA LEU A 139 2.74 -10.08 1.41
C LEU A 139 3.92 -10.40 0.50
N LEU A 140 5.15 -10.37 1.02
CA LEU A 140 6.36 -10.61 0.26
C LEU A 140 6.50 -12.06 -0.22
N SER A 141 5.93 -13.04 0.50
CA SER A 141 5.97 -14.46 0.14
C SER A 141 5.08 -14.84 -1.05
N LYS A 142 4.22 -13.92 -1.51
CA LYS A 142 3.26 -14.16 -2.58
C LYS A 142 3.58 -13.32 -3.81
N SER A 143 3.11 -13.76 -4.98
CA SER A 143 3.16 -12.94 -6.20
C SER A 143 2.28 -11.70 -6.05
N ALA A 144 2.55 -10.66 -6.84
CA ALA A 144 1.76 -9.43 -6.79
C ALA A 144 0.28 -9.66 -7.13
N SER A 145 -0.02 -10.58 -8.06
CA SER A 145 -1.39 -10.93 -8.43
C SER A 145 -2.14 -11.78 -7.38
N GLU A 146 -1.42 -12.45 -6.50
CA GLU A 146 -2.03 -13.12 -5.34
C GLU A 146 -2.32 -12.16 -4.19
N VAL A 147 -1.71 -10.98 -4.19
CA VAL A 147 -1.88 -9.97 -3.14
C VAL A 147 -2.90 -8.90 -3.53
N TYR A 148 -2.84 -8.41 -4.78
CA TYR A 148 -3.70 -7.33 -5.25
C TYR A 148 -4.46 -7.71 -6.53
N ASP A 149 -5.78 -7.52 -6.49
CA ASP A 149 -6.60 -7.47 -7.70
C ASP A 149 -6.36 -6.14 -8.43
N ALA A 150 -6.36 -6.18 -9.75
CA ALA A 150 -6.22 -5.01 -10.61
C ALA A 150 -7.43 -4.89 -11.53
N LYS A 151 -8.06 -3.72 -11.54
CA LYS A 151 -9.19 -3.38 -12.43
C LYS A 151 -8.83 -2.15 -13.25
N ILE A 152 -8.78 -2.30 -14.56
CA ILE A 152 -8.66 -1.17 -15.49
C ILE A 152 -10.05 -0.53 -15.62
N LEU A 153 -10.12 0.80 -15.43
CA LEU A 153 -11.35 1.59 -15.50
C LEU A 153 -11.54 2.19 -16.89
#